data_ef6e0feb41023733f26bf2a8cdc9fe1d
#
_entry.id   ef6e0feb41023733f26bf2a8cdc9fe1d
#
_cell.length_a   1.000
_cell.length_b   1.000
_cell.length_c   1.000
_cell.angle_alpha   90.00
_cell.angle_beta   90.00
_cell.angle_gamma   90.00
#
_symmetry.space_group_name_H-M   'P 1'
#
loop_
_entity.id
_entity.type
_entity.pdbx_description
1 polymer ?
#
loop_
_entity_poly.entity_id
_entity_poly.type
_entity_poly.pdbx_seq_one_letter_code
_entity_poly.pdbx_strand_id
1 'polypeptide(L)'
;MAEIYGYIRVSSTDQNEDRQLIAMKERGIPSNHIFTDKQSGKDFKRPQYCSLMKRLREGDQLCITSIDRLGRNYEEIQEQWRILTRDKKVDIAVFDMPLLDTRRDKDLLGTFIADLVLQVLSFVAQNERENIKKRQAEGIAAAKARGVKFGRRKTTLPPDFLRAYSLWQAKQITLTEAAKRCGISRAGFHYRVYKYRNFDL
;
A
#
# COMPACT_ATOMS: atom_id res chain seq x y z
N MET A 1 0.87 -3.34 35.30
CA MET A 1 1.67 -2.18 34.87
C MET A 1 1.26 -1.85 33.46
N ALA A 2 1.16 -0.58 33.12
CA ALA A 2 0.90 -0.15 31.76
C ALA A 2 2.12 -0.49 30.88
N GLU A 3 1.89 -1.12 29.73
CA GLU A 3 2.95 -1.53 28.80
C GLU A 3 3.01 -0.59 27.61
N ILE A 4 4.20 -0.48 26.98
CA ILE A 4 4.41 0.38 25.82
C ILE A 4 4.62 -0.50 24.60
N TYR A 5 3.84 -0.26 23.56
CA TYR A 5 3.92 -0.96 22.29
C TYR A 5 4.25 -0.01 21.14
N GLY A 6 4.95 -0.51 20.15
CA GLY A 6 5.24 0.18 18.90
C GLY A 6 4.53 -0.47 17.71
N TYR A 7 3.97 0.33 16.82
CA TYR A 7 3.46 -0.16 15.55
C TYR A 7 4.14 0.52 14.36
N ILE A 8 4.64 -0.31 13.47
CA ILE A 8 5.34 0.10 12.24
C ILE A 8 4.58 -0.45 11.04
N ARG A 9 4.36 0.41 10.04
CA ARG A 9 3.81 0.00 8.76
C ARG A 9 4.68 0.53 7.62
N VAL A 10 5.19 -0.35 6.78
CA VAL A 10 6.01 0.00 5.61
C VAL A 10 5.41 -0.58 4.33
N SER A 11 5.62 0.10 3.20
CA SER A 11 5.37 -0.49 1.88
C SER A 11 6.51 -1.45 1.54
N SER A 12 6.27 -2.45 0.68
CA SER A 12 7.26 -3.47 0.30
C SER A 12 8.55 -2.92 -0.35
N THR A 13 8.56 -1.63 -0.70
CA THR A 13 9.68 -0.92 -1.35
C THR A 13 10.37 0.09 -0.44
N ASP A 14 9.90 0.29 0.80
CA ASP A 14 10.41 1.35 1.67
C ASP A 14 11.64 0.91 2.47
N GLN A 15 12.76 1.59 2.21
CA GLN A 15 13.98 1.59 3.05
C GLN A 15 13.75 2.25 4.43
N ASN A 16 12.51 2.63 4.77
CA ASN A 16 12.19 3.38 5.98
C ASN A 16 11.87 2.52 7.22
N GLU A 17 11.93 1.19 7.12
CA GLU A 17 11.70 0.30 8.27
C GLU A 17 12.73 0.55 9.37
N ASP A 18 14.00 0.60 9.00
CA ASP A 18 15.11 0.78 9.96
C ASP A 18 14.99 2.10 10.72
N ARG A 19 14.60 3.20 10.04
CA ARG A 19 14.40 4.50 10.70
C ARG A 19 13.27 4.43 11.73
N GLN A 20 12.17 3.76 11.42
CA GLN A 20 11.05 3.61 12.35
C GLN A 20 11.45 2.71 13.54
N LEU A 21 12.16 1.62 13.28
CA LEU A 21 12.70 0.73 14.34
C LEU A 21 13.66 1.45 15.27
N ILE A 22 14.58 2.26 14.73
CA ILE A 22 15.50 3.07 15.51
C ILE A 22 14.72 4.04 16.41
N ALA A 23 13.77 4.77 15.84
CA ALA A 23 12.95 5.72 16.60
C ALA A 23 12.14 5.07 17.73
N MET A 24 11.68 3.83 17.55
CA MET A 24 11.01 3.05 18.60
C MET A 24 11.99 2.64 19.71
N LYS A 25 13.17 2.13 19.33
CA LYS A 25 14.22 1.70 20.28
C LYS A 25 14.77 2.86 21.10
N GLU A 26 15.01 4.02 20.50
CA GLU A 26 15.46 5.24 21.19
C GLU A 26 14.49 5.70 22.27
N ARG A 27 13.20 5.34 22.14
CA ARG A 27 12.18 5.58 23.17
C ARG A 27 12.01 4.43 24.16
N GLY A 28 12.93 3.46 24.16
CA GLY A 28 12.95 2.35 25.10
C GLY A 28 11.88 1.29 24.87
N ILE A 29 11.26 1.23 23.69
CA ILE A 29 10.25 0.20 23.39
C ILE A 29 10.95 -1.14 23.13
N PRO A 30 10.65 -2.19 23.93
CA PRO A 30 11.26 -3.51 23.75
C PRO A 30 10.95 -4.10 22.37
N SER A 31 11.91 -4.80 21.77
CA SER A 31 11.76 -5.36 20.42
C SER A 31 10.59 -6.34 20.29
N ASN A 32 10.25 -7.07 21.35
CA ASN A 32 9.09 -7.98 21.41
C ASN A 32 7.74 -7.26 21.55
N HIS A 33 7.75 -5.94 21.78
CA HIS A 33 6.57 -5.08 21.81
C HIS A 33 6.42 -4.25 20.52
N ILE A 34 7.30 -4.43 19.53
CA ILE A 34 7.21 -3.75 18.24
C ILE A 34 6.55 -4.68 17.22
N PHE A 35 5.45 -4.23 16.65
CA PHE A 35 4.67 -4.94 15.65
C PHE A 35 4.87 -4.28 14.29
N THR A 36 5.30 -5.05 13.29
CA THR A 36 5.60 -4.52 11.95
C THR A 36 4.79 -5.22 10.88
N ASP A 37 4.00 -4.46 10.12
CA ASP A 37 3.33 -4.92 8.91
C ASP A 37 4.04 -4.39 7.66
N LYS A 38 4.47 -5.33 6.79
CA LYS A 38 5.04 -5.02 5.45
C LYS A 38 3.97 -5.29 4.40
N GLN A 39 3.57 -4.27 3.64
CA GLN A 39 2.49 -4.43 2.66
C GLN A 39 2.79 -3.80 1.30
N SER A 40 2.56 -4.59 0.24
CA SER A 40 2.40 -4.09 -1.11
C SER A 40 0.98 -3.54 -1.32
N GLY A 41 0.86 -2.43 -2.02
CA GLY A 41 -0.27 -1.50 -2.11
C GLY A 41 -1.71 -2.01 -2.38
N LYS A 42 -2.00 -3.30 -2.44
CA LYS A 42 -3.34 -3.83 -2.73
C LYS A 42 -3.99 -4.64 -1.61
N ASP A 43 -3.22 -5.23 -0.71
CA ASP A 43 -3.77 -6.12 0.34
C ASP A 43 -3.77 -5.42 1.70
N PHE A 44 -4.96 -5.34 2.32
CA PHE A 44 -5.16 -4.66 3.61
C PHE A 44 -5.13 -5.63 4.79
N LYS A 45 -4.48 -6.75 4.64
CA LYS A 45 -4.27 -7.64 5.78
C LYS A 45 -3.17 -7.06 6.65
N ARG A 46 -3.52 -6.63 7.86
CA ARG A 46 -2.60 -6.17 8.91
C ARG A 46 -2.52 -7.22 10.03
N PRO A 47 -1.87 -8.36 9.82
CA PRO A 47 -1.86 -9.43 10.81
C PRO A 47 -1.19 -9.01 12.11
N GLN A 48 -0.13 -8.20 12.03
CA GLN A 48 0.58 -7.71 13.21
C GLN A 48 -0.24 -6.65 13.96
N TYR A 49 -0.92 -5.75 13.23
CA TYR A 49 -1.85 -4.81 13.85
C TYR A 49 -3.00 -5.53 14.55
N CYS A 50 -3.59 -6.54 13.91
CA CYS A 50 -4.63 -7.35 14.54
C CYS A 50 -4.14 -8.09 15.80
N SER A 51 -2.89 -8.58 15.78
CA SER A 51 -2.27 -9.20 16.94
C SER A 51 -2.01 -8.20 18.07
N LEU A 52 -1.53 -7.01 17.72
CA LEU A 52 -1.36 -5.90 18.65
C LEU A 52 -2.68 -5.49 19.30
N MET A 53 -3.74 -5.32 18.49
CA MET A 53 -5.07 -4.97 18.99
C MET A 53 -5.64 -5.98 19.99
N LYS A 54 -5.28 -7.26 19.90
CA LYS A 54 -5.66 -8.28 20.87
C LYS A 54 -4.86 -8.22 22.17
N ARG A 55 -3.63 -7.68 22.12
CA ARG A 55 -2.76 -7.55 23.30
C ARG A 55 -3.04 -6.30 24.12
N LEU A 56 -3.33 -5.20 23.45
CA LEU A 56 -3.57 -3.90 24.07
C LEU A 56 -4.70 -3.94 25.11
N ARG A 57 -4.38 -3.42 26.29
CA ARG A 57 -5.28 -3.32 27.47
C ARG A 57 -5.46 -1.86 27.86
N GLU A 58 -6.47 -1.58 28.66
CA GLU A 58 -6.71 -0.26 29.26
C GLU A 58 -5.47 0.25 29.99
N GLY A 59 -5.05 1.47 29.69
CA GLY A 59 -3.89 2.12 30.27
C GLY A 59 -2.57 1.84 29.55
N ASP A 60 -2.52 0.88 28.60
CA ASP A 60 -1.32 0.69 27.76
C ASP A 60 -1.11 1.89 26.83
N GLN A 61 0.09 1.96 26.25
CA GLN A 61 0.47 3.00 25.31
C GLN A 61 0.82 2.41 23.95
N LEU A 62 0.26 2.97 22.88
CA LEU A 62 0.63 2.70 21.51
C LEU A 62 1.47 3.86 20.94
N CYS A 63 2.68 3.56 20.50
CA CYS A 63 3.58 4.49 19.83
C CYS A 63 3.57 4.24 18.31
N ILE A 64 3.41 5.30 17.54
CA ILE A 64 3.50 5.30 16.08
C ILE A 64 4.37 6.47 15.61
N THR A 65 5.04 6.33 14.47
CA THR A 65 5.89 7.40 13.92
C THR A 65 5.06 8.53 13.32
N SER A 66 3.94 8.18 12.65
CA SER A 66 3.04 9.14 12.00
C SER A 66 1.61 8.61 11.99
N ILE A 67 0.65 9.51 11.94
CA ILE A 67 -0.79 9.18 12.05
C ILE A 67 -1.30 8.29 10.91
N ASP A 68 -0.69 8.38 9.72
CA ASP A 68 -1.03 7.56 8.56
C ASP A 68 -0.71 6.06 8.76
N ARG A 69 0.01 5.69 9.84
CA ARG A 69 0.22 4.29 10.21
C ARG A 69 -1.08 3.63 10.67
N LEU A 70 -2.01 4.38 11.25
CA LEU A 70 -3.31 3.86 11.72
C LEU A 70 -4.27 3.54 10.57
N GLY A 71 -4.25 4.31 9.47
CA GLY A 71 -5.20 4.13 8.38
C GLY A 71 -4.65 4.56 7.02
N ARG A 72 -5.40 4.27 5.96
CA ARG A 72 -5.11 4.68 4.58
C ARG A 72 -5.88 5.91 4.15
N ASN A 73 -6.99 6.16 4.79
CA ASN A 73 -7.89 7.27 4.54
C ASN A 73 -8.33 7.88 5.86
N TYR A 74 -9.02 8.99 5.75
CA TYR A 74 -9.56 9.74 6.86
C TYR A 74 -10.44 8.91 7.79
N GLU A 75 -11.42 8.22 7.22
CA GLU A 75 -12.42 7.45 7.97
C GLU A 75 -11.77 6.32 8.77
N GLU A 76 -10.82 5.63 8.17
CA GLU A 76 -10.09 4.55 8.83
C GLU A 76 -9.21 5.06 9.97
N ILE A 77 -8.51 6.19 9.77
CA ILE A 77 -7.69 6.79 10.82
C ILE A 77 -8.56 7.20 12.02
N GLN A 78 -9.68 7.87 11.77
CA GLN A 78 -10.60 8.27 12.82
C GLN A 78 -11.19 7.09 13.57
N GLU A 79 -11.61 6.06 12.85
CA GLU A 79 -12.18 4.86 13.47
C GLU A 79 -11.15 4.14 14.35
N GLN A 80 -9.91 3.95 13.86
CA GLN A 80 -8.85 3.33 14.65
C GLN A 80 -8.47 4.18 15.88
N TRP A 81 -8.42 5.50 15.71
CA TRP A 81 -8.19 6.42 16.83
C TRP A 81 -9.28 6.29 17.90
N ARG A 82 -10.56 6.31 17.49
CA ARG A 82 -11.69 6.13 18.37
C ARG A 82 -11.65 4.80 19.13
N ILE A 83 -11.41 3.70 18.41
CA ILE A 83 -11.30 2.36 19.01
C ILE A 83 -10.18 2.33 20.07
N LEU A 84 -9.02 2.87 19.75
CA LEU A 84 -7.86 2.87 20.67
C LEU A 84 -8.12 3.73 21.91
N THR A 85 -8.53 4.98 21.69
CA THR A 85 -8.62 5.95 22.80
C THR A 85 -9.90 5.81 23.63
N ARG A 86 -11.04 5.51 23.01
CA ARG A 86 -12.33 5.46 23.71
C ARG A 86 -12.74 4.05 24.10
N ASP A 87 -12.68 3.09 23.16
CA ASP A 87 -13.18 1.75 23.41
C ASP A 87 -12.19 0.92 24.22
N LYS A 88 -10.88 1.02 23.89
CA LYS A 88 -9.80 0.30 24.58
C LYS A 88 -9.14 1.11 25.69
N LYS A 89 -9.33 2.42 25.71
CA LYS A 89 -8.69 3.36 26.66
C LYS A 89 -7.16 3.23 26.66
N VAL A 90 -6.58 3.11 25.48
CA VAL A 90 -5.15 3.04 25.23
C VAL A 90 -4.64 4.43 24.91
N ASP A 91 -3.55 4.84 25.54
CA ASP A 91 -2.89 6.10 25.21
C ASP A 91 -2.15 5.98 23.86
N ILE A 92 -2.18 7.04 23.06
CA ILE A 92 -1.47 7.09 21.77
C ILE A 92 -0.43 8.19 21.81
N ALA A 93 0.78 7.87 21.32
CA ALA A 93 1.85 8.83 21.08
C ALA A 93 2.25 8.80 19.60
N VAL A 94 2.11 9.93 18.92
CA VAL A 94 2.50 10.11 17.52
C VAL A 94 3.79 10.93 17.49
N PHE A 95 4.87 10.34 16.96
CA PHE A 95 6.22 10.91 17.13
C PHE A 95 6.45 12.19 16.34
N ASP A 96 5.90 12.28 15.13
CA ASP A 96 5.99 13.48 14.30
C ASP A 96 4.96 14.57 14.67
N MET A 97 4.01 14.24 15.57
CA MET A 97 2.96 15.15 16.02
C MET A 97 2.75 15.07 17.54
N PRO A 98 3.60 15.76 18.33
CA PRO A 98 3.50 15.71 19.80
C PRO A 98 2.16 16.21 20.37
N LEU A 99 1.39 16.99 19.59
CA LEU A 99 0.03 17.41 19.96
C LEU A 99 -0.98 16.26 19.97
N LEU A 100 -0.67 15.13 19.32
CA LEU A 100 -1.47 13.91 19.33
C LEU A 100 -0.98 12.90 20.40
N ASP A 101 -0.27 13.36 21.42
CA ASP A 101 0.12 12.52 22.57
C ASP A 101 -0.97 12.60 23.64
N THR A 102 -1.84 11.60 23.70
CA THR A 102 -3.00 11.58 24.61
C THR A 102 -2.64 11.47 26.09
N ARG A 103 -1.36 11.25 26.43
CA ARG A 103 -0.88 11.23 27.82
C ARG A 103 -0.73 12.61 28.45
N ARG A 104 -0.44 13.61 27.58
CA ARG A 104 -0.03 14.96 28.05
C ARG A 104 -1.19 15.73 28.65
N ASP A 105 -2.36 15.55 28.08
CA ASP A 105 -3.54 16.32 28.48
C ASP A 105 -4.72 15.34 28.67
N LYS A 106 -4.74 14.69 29.84
CA LYS A 106 -5.82 13.76 30.23
C LYS A 106 -7.11 14.49 30.65
N ASP A 107 -7.13 15.80 30.59
CA ASP A 107 -8.34 16.57 30.81
C ASP A 107 -9.26 16.57 29.58
N LEU A 108 -10.48 17.01 29.80
CA LEU A 108 -11.49 17.09 28.74
C LEU A 108 -11.05 17.97 27.58
N LEU A 109 -10.29 19.02 27.86
CA LEU A 109 -9.81 19.99 26.86
C LEU A 109 -8.71 19.38 25.99
N GLY A 110 -7.74 18.67 26.55
CA GLY A 110 -6.68 17.99 25.81
C GLY A 110 -7.22 16.92 24.87
N THR A 111 -8.17 16.11 25.33
CA THR A 111 -8.86 15.13 24.49
C THR A 111 -9.59 15.80 23.32
N PHE A 112 -10.29 16.90 23.58
CA PHE A 112 -10.99 17.66 22.55
C PHE A 112 -10.03 18.27 21.51
N ILE A 113 -8.91 18.84 21.97
CA ILE A 113 -7.88 19.40 21.07
C ILE A 113 -7.28 18.30 20.20
N ALA A 114 -6.94 17.14 20.76
CA ALA A 114 -6.41 16.01 19.99
C ALA A 114 -7.40 15.52 18.92
N ASP A 115 -8.66 15.37 19.27
CA ASP A 115 -9.73 14.99 18.33
C ASP A 115 -9.88 16.04 17.22
N LEU A 116 -9.85 17.34 17.54
CA LEU A 116 -9.95 18.44 16.58
C LEU A 116 -8.75 18.48 15.62
N VAL A 117 -7.54 18.39 16.16
CA VAL A 117 -6.30 18.34 15.35
C VAL A 117 -6.34 17.13 14.41
N LEU A 118 -6.74 15.97 14.89
CA LEU A 118 -6.91 14.78 14.07
C LEU A 118 -7.89 15.01 12.92
N GLN A 119 -9.03 15.64 13.17
CA GLN A 119 -10.02 15.95 12.13
C GLN A 119 -9.44 16.88 11.05
N VAL A 120 -8.77 17.96 11.45
CA VAL A 120 -8.17 18.93 10.52
C VAL A 120 -7.10 18.27 9.66
N LEU A 121 -6.16 17.54 10.28
CA LEU A 121 -5.07 16.90 9.56
C LEU A 121 -5.56 15.83 8.59
N SER A 122 -6.53 15.05 9.01
CA SER A 122 -7.13 14.02 8.17
C SER A 122 -7.88 14.63 6.98
N PHE A 123 -8.59 15.73 7.18
CA PHE A 123 -9.25 16.48 6.11
C PHE A 123 -8.23 17.04 5.10
N VAL A 124 -7.13 17.64 5.57
CA VAL A 124 -6.05 18.13 4.70
C VAL A 124 -5.43 17.00 3.87
N ALA A 125 -5.14 15.86 4.52
CA ALA A 125 -4.58 14.69 3.83
C ALA A 125 -5.53 14.13 2.75
N GLN A 126 -6.85 14.11 3.02
CA GLN A 126 -7.85 13.69 2.05
C GLN A 126 -7.91 14.64 0.85
N ASN A 127 -7.97 15.94 1.09
CA ASN A 127 -7.96 16.95 0.04
C ASN A 127 -6.71 16.86 -0.85
N GLU A 128 -5.54 16.66 -0.26
CA GLU A 128 -4.30 16.52 -1.04
C GLU A 128 -4.35 15.28 -1.95
N ARG A 129 -4.84 14.14 -1.46
CA ARG A 129 -5.03 12.93 -2.27
C ARG A 129 -6.00 13.14 -3.44
N GLU A 130 -7.10 13.84 -3.20
CA GLU A 130 -8.07 14.16 -4.25
C GLU A 130 -7.49 15.10 -5.31
N ASN A 131 -6.76 16.12 -4.86
CA ASN A 131 -6.05 17.04 -5.74
C ASN A 131 -4.97 16.34 -6.59
N ILE A 132 -4.23 15.40 -6.02
CA ILE A 132 -3.25 14.58 -6.77
C ILE A 132 -3.97 13.74 -7.83
N LYS A 133 -5.06 13.05 -7.47
CA LYS A 133 -5.85 12.25 -8.41
C LYS A 133 -6.42 13.11 -9.54
N LYS A 134 -6.96 14.28 -9.21
CA LYS A 134 -7.50 15.23 -10.19
C LYS A 134 -6.42 15.69 -11.17
N ARG A 135 -5.28 16.18 -10.66
CA ARG A 135 -4.13 16.59 -11.49
C ARG A 135 -3.60 15.45 -12.37
N GLN A 136 -3.55 14.23 -11.83
CA GLN A 136 -3.15 13.04 -12.59
C GLN A 136 -4.16 12.72 -13.71
N ALA A 137 -5.46 12.76 -13.44
CA ALA A 137 -6.50 12.54 -14.45
C ALA A 137 -6.44 13.59 -15.55
N GLU A 138 -6.29 14.86 -15.21
CA GLU A 138 -6.13 15.98 -16.16
C GLU A 138 -4.87 15.79 -17.01
N GLY A 139 -3.73 15.43 -16.39
CA GLY A 139 -2.49 15.14 -17.10
C GLY A 139 -2.61 13.96 -18.08
N ILE A 140 -3.28 12.88 -17.67
CA ILE A 140 -3.57 11.73 -18.56
C ILE A 140 -4.48 12.14 -19.71
N ALA A 141 -5.52 12.93 -19.46
CA ALA A 141 -6.44 13.41 -20.49
C ALA A 141 -5.70 14.29 -21.52
N ALA A 142 -4.89 15.24 -21.05
CA ALA A 142 -4.07 16.09 -21.90
C ALA A 142 -3.03 15.28 -22.72
N ALA A 143 -2.41 14.26 -22.13
CA ALA A 143 -1.48 13.41 -22.84
C ALA A 143 -2.18 12.53 -23.90
N LYS A 144 -3.37 12.00 -23.60
CA LYS A 144 -4.20 11.27 -24.57
C LYS A 144 -4.61 12.16 -25.75
N ALA A 145 -5.00 13.42 -25.49
CA ALA A 145 -5.33 14.39 -26.53
C ALA A 145 -4.14 14.66 -27.48
N ARG A 146 -2.90 14.57 -26.98
CA ARG A 146 -1.67 14.66 -27.77
C ARG A 146 -1.25 13.33 -28.45
N GLY A 147 -2.10 12.29 -28.39
CA GLY A 147 -1.85 11.00 -29.01
C GLY A 147 -0.98 10.04 -28.18
N VAL A 148 -0.64 10.36 -26.93
CA VAL A 148 0.14 9.45 -26.08
C VAL A 148 -0.72 8.26 -25.69
N LYS A 149 -0.25 7.06 -26.00
CA LYS A 149 -0.93 5.81 -25.66
C LYS A 149 -0.45 5.31 -24.29
N PHE A 150 -1.39 5.18 -23.36
CA PHE A 150 -1.17 4.60 -22.04
C PHE A 150 -1.47 3.10 -22.04
N GLY A 151 -0.88 2.39 -21.10
CA GLY A 151 -1.07 0.96 -20.90
C GLY A 151 0.11 0.12 -21.42
N ARG A 152 -0.06 -1.19 -21.37
CA ARG A 152 0.95 -2.12 -21.86
C ARG A 152 1.11 -1.97 -23.38
N ARG A 153 2.36 -1.91 -23.84
CA ARG A 153 2.65 -1.90 -25.29
C ARG A 153 1.97 -3.07 -26.00
N LYS A 154 1.38 -2.80 -27.16
CA LYS A 154 0.80 -3.88 -27.98
C LYS A 154 1.90 -4.88 -28.31
N THR A 155 1.58 -6.15 -28.13
CA THR A 155 2.50 -7.25 -28.47
C THR A 155 2.50 -7.38 -29.98
N THR A 156 3.64 -7.11 -30.62
CA THR A 156 3.84 -7.33 -32.05
C THR A 156 4.12 -8.80 -32.34
N LEU A 157 3.74 -9.26 -33.53
CA LEU A 157 4.14 -10.59 -33.99
C LEU A 157 5.62 -10.60 -34.33
N PRO A 158 6.38 -11.62 -33.94
CA PRO A 158 7.75 -11.80 -34.40
C PRO A 158 7.82 -11.97 -35.93
N PRO A 159 8.91 -11.59 -36.59
CA PRO A 159 9.05 -11.70 -38.06
C PRO A 159 8.72 -13.10 -38.62
N ASP A 160 9.17 -14.14 -37.93
CA ASP A 160 8.95 -15.54 -38.36
C ASP A 160 7.63 -16.16 -37.83
N PHE A 161 6.76 -15.38 -37.19
CA PHE A 161 5.56 -15.93 -36.55
C PHE A 161 4.64 -16.64 -37.54
N LEU A 162 4.30 -16.02 -38.66
CA LEU A 162 3.38 -16.60 -39.64
C LEU A 162 3.90 -17.91 -40.24
N ARG A 163 5.20 -17.97 -40.52
CA ARG A 163 5.86 -19.19 -41.03
C ARG A 163 5.88 -20.29 -39.97
N ALA A 164 6.24 -19.97 -38.73
CA ALA A 164 6.24 -20.91 -37.65
C ALA A 164 4.80 -21.38 -37.30
N TYR A 165 3.82 -20.50 -37.41
CA TYR A 165 2.40 -20.83 -37.19
C TYR A 165 1.88 -21.82 -38.25
N SER A 166 2.14 -21.60 -39.54
CA SER A 166 1.71 -22.51 -40.62
C SER A 166 2.36 -23.91 -40.50
N LEU A 167 3.65 -23.98 -40.20
CA LEU A 167 4.35 -25.26 -39.97
C LEU A 167 3.79 -26.01 -38.75
N TRP A 168 3.50 -25.30 -37.66
CA TRP A 168 2.89 -25.87 -36.48
C TRP A 168 1.46 -26.35 -36.77
N GLN A 169 0.65 -25.56 -37.46
CA GLN A 169 -0.71 -25.92 -37.86
C GLN A 169 -0.74 -27.15 -38.77
N ALA A 170 0.21 -27.27 -39.67
CA ALA A 170 0.42 -28.45 -40.52
C ALA A 170 1.02 -29.65 -39.78
N LYS A 171 1.23 -29.55 -38.45
CA LYS A 171 1.82 -30.58 -37.58
C LYS A 171 3.26 -30.99 -37.99
N GLN A 172 3.96 -30.15 -38.75
CA GLN A 172 5.34 -30.40 -39.19
C GLN A 172 6.37 -30.06 -38.11
N ILE A 173 6.02 -29.20 -37.16
CA ILE A 173 6.86 -28.86 -36.01
C ILE A 173 6.00 -28.82 -34.73
N THR A 174 6.67 -28.98 -33.60
CA THR A 174 6.04 -28.88 -32.27
C THR A 174 5.80 -27.42 -31.88
N LEU A 175 4.89 -27.18 -30.92
CA LEU A 175 4.65 -25.84 -30.34
C LEU A 175 5.94 -25.24 -29.76
N THR A 176 6.77 -26.06 -29.12
CA THR A 176 8.05 -25.65 -28.53
C THR A 176 9.04 -25.21 -29.61
N GLU A 177 9.07 -25.91 -30.72
CA GLU A 177 9.96 -25.59 -31.85
C GLU A 177 9.50 -24.32 -32.58
N ALA A 178 8.17 -24.15 -32.77
CA ALA A 178 7.61 -22.93 -33.31
C ALA A 178 7.95 -21.69 -32.44
N ALA A 179 7.82 -21.83 -31.12
CA ALA A 179 8.18 -20.77 -30.17
C ALA A 179 9.68 -20.43 -30.24
N LYS A 180 10.56 -21.45 -30.32
CA LYS A 180 12.02 -21.29 -30.45
C LYS A 180 12.38 -20.53 -31.72
N ARG A 181 11.77 -20.87 -32.87
CA ARG A 181 11.99 -20.16 -34.16
C ARG A 181 11.62 -18.69 -34.08
N CYS A 182 10.60 -18.36 -33.31
CA CYS A 182 10.15 -16.97 -33.09
C CYS A 182 10.94 -16.23 -31.98
N GLY A 183 11.89 -16.87 -31.31
CA GLY A 183 12.67 -16.28 -30.21
C GLY A 183 11.81 -15.94 -28.96
N ILE A 184 10.71 -16.67 -28.74
CA ILE A 184 9.77 -16.41 -27.64
C ILE A 184 9.48 -17.68 -26.83
N SER A 185 8.93 -17.50 -25.64
CA SER A 185 8.51 -18.64 -24.82
C SER A 185 7.33 -19.40 -25.43
N ARG A 186 7.17 -20.69 -25.09
CA ARG A 186 6.02 -21.52 -25.48
C ARG A 186 4.68 -20.86 -25.15
N ALA A 187 4.53 -20.31 -23.94
CA ALA A 187 3.34 -19.58 -23.52
C ALA A 187 3.14 -18.29 -24.33
N GLY A 188 4.24 -17.59 -24.66
CA GLY A 188 4.23 -16.40 -25.50
C GLY A 188 3.80 -16.68 -26.94
N PHE A 189 4.19 -17.83 -27.51
CA PHE A 189 3.74 -18.25 -28.84
C PHE A 189 2.25 -18.60 -28.83
N HIS A 190 1.80 -19.43 -27.86
CA HIS A 190 0.40 -19.81 -27.71
C HIS A 190 -0.53 -18.60 -27.53
N TYR A 191 -0.12 -17.63 -26.71
CA TYR A 191 -0.85 -16.37 -26.52
C TYR A 191 -1.00 -15.57 -27.85
N ARG A 192 0.06 -15.51 -28.66
CA ARG A 192 0.03 -14.82 -29.97
C ARG A 192 -0.83 -15.56 -30.97
N VAL A 193 -0.81 -16.88 -30.96
CA VAL A 193 -1.73 -17.71 -31.77
C VAL A 193 -3.18 -17.42 -31.42
N TYR A 194 -3.50 -17.38 -30.12
CA TYR A 194 -4.84 -17.04 -29.66
C TYR A 194 -5.26 -15.64 -30.12
N LYS A 195 -4.37 -14.64 -30.00
CA LYS A 195 -4.61 -13.26 -30.43
C LYS A 195 -4.77 -13.16 -31.95
N TYR A 196 -3.92 -13.82 -32.71
CA TYR A 196 -3.96 -13.84 -34.17
C TYR A 196 -5.26 -14.45 -34.71
N ARG A 197 -5.78 -15.50 -34.07
CA ARG A 197 -7.03 -16.16 -34.48
C ARG A 197 -8.30 -15.36 -34.15
N ASN A 198 -8.27 -14.58 -33.08
CA ASN A 198 -9.49 -13.99 -32.55
C ASN A 198 -9.55 -12.46 -32.67
N PHE A 199 -8.50 -11.77 -33.02
CA PHE A 199 -8.42 -10.30 -32.89
C PHE A 199 -7.62 -9.60 -33.99
N ASP A 200 -7.50 -10.12 -35.21
CA ASP A 200 -6.78 -9.51 -36.34
C ASP A 200 -5.52 -8.72 -35.90
N LEU A 201 -4.43 -9.44 -35.63
CA LEU A 201 -3.13 -8.84 -35.32
C LEU A 201 -2.30 -8.72 -36.59
#